data_0b97fcebdfb6cd3c74928d72fa319fbe
#
_entry.id   0b97fcebdfb6cd3c74928d72fa319fbe
#
_cell.length_a   1.000
_cell.length_b   1.000
_cell.length_c   1.000
_cell.angle_alpha   90.00
_cell.angle_beta   90.00
_cell.angle_gamma   90.00
#
_symmetry.space_group_name_H-M   'P 1'
#
loop_
_entity.id
_entity.type
_entity.pdbx_description
1 polymer ?
#
loop_
_entity_poly.entity_id
_entity_poly.type
_entity_poly.pdbx_seq_one_letter_code
_entity_poly.pdbx_strand_id
1 'polypeptide(L)'
;IAPSRRAQPVGYDDGRLGMHWFAGRIWTFDYGDETLRLHDTADELSFAPDHTVDLAFRTDSTGTRVGHHPRVEASIDGTTRSFLFDTGATTVLTDSAQGRLDAPRRIASGFIRASLFERWTNKHPDWTVVEGASPALGGSPLIRVPEVEIAGHTAGPAWFERRPDRTIQKTLAGSMDRRVAGALGGSLFRHFRITVDYPNARAYFQRLD
;
A
#
# COMPACT_ATOMS: atom_id res chain seq x y z
N ILE A 1 24.12 9.30 5.08
CA ILE A 1 23.28 8.35 4.30
C ILE A 1 23.32 8.86 2.87
N ALA A 2 24.01 8.16 1.98
CA ALA A 2 24.10 8.56 0.58
C ALA A 2 22.77 8.26 -0.13
N PRO A 3 22.23 9.18 -0.93
CA PRO A 3 21.01 8.90 -1.70
C PRO A 3 21.30 7.81 -2.74
N SER A 4 20.43 6.83 -2.83
CA SER A 4 20.53 5.77 -3.82
C SER A 4 20.46 6.38 -5.24
N ARG A 5 21.48 6.18 -6.05
CA ARG A 5 21.67 6.79 -7.39
C ARG A 5 20.72 6.24 -8.48
N ARG A 6 19.63 5.51 -8.16
CA ARG A 6 18.80 4.82 -9.15
C ARG A 6 17.30 5.14 -9.14
N ALA A 7 16.86 6.18 -8.51
CA ALA A 7 15.47 6.64 -8.69
C ALA A 7 15.53 8.03 -9.33
N GLN A 8 15.33 8.10 -10.64
CA GLN A 8 14.93 9.37 -11.23
C GLN A 8 13.53 9.68 -10.72
N PRO A 9 13.34 10.76 -9.96
CA PRO A 9 12.00 11.12 -9.49
C PRO A 9 11.23 11.65 -10.69
N VAL A 10 10.29 10.88 -11.18
CA VAL A 10 9.33 11.39 -12.15
C VAL A 10 8.37 12.30 -11.40
N GLY A 11 8.69 13.60 -11.35
CA GLY A 11 7.78 14.65 -10.89
C GLY A 11 7.47 14.67 -9.39
N TYR A 12 8.47 14.46 -8.54
CA TYR A 12 8.41 14.80 -7.11
C TYR A 12 9.24 16.05 -6.88
N ASP A 13 8.60 17.14 -6.54
CA ASP A 13 9.29 18.42 -6.32
C ASP A 13 10.10 18.41 -5.01
N ASP A 14 9.71 17.58 -4.02
CA ASP A 14 10.26 17.62 -2.65
C ASP A 14 11.06 16.37 -2.23
N GLY A 15 11.13 15.34 -3.07
CA GLY A 15 11.88 14.13 -2.80
C GLY A 15 11.03 12.94 -2.31
N ARG A 16 11.72 11.86 -1.93
CA ARG A 16 11.09 10.60 -1.50
C ARG A 16 11.82 10.01 -0.30
N LEU A 17 11.08 9.71 0.75
CA LEU A 17 11.58 8.94 1.89
C LEU A 17 11.46 7.43 1.56
N GLY A 18 12.58 6.74 1.57
CA GLY A 18 12.62 5.30 1.31
C GLY A 18 12.46 4.47 2.59
N MET A 19 12.20 3.16 2.41
CA MET A 19 11.99 2.21 3.49
C MET A 19 13.10 2.17 4.55
N HIS A 20 14.35 2.40 4.16
CA HIS A 20 15.47 2.45 5.11
C HIS A 20 15.39 3.62 6.10
N TRP A 21 14.70 4.68 5.72
CA TRP A 21 14.49 5.83 6.58
C TRP A 21 13.48 5.52 7.69
N PHE A 22 12.47 4.70 7.38
CA PHE A 22 11.42 4.29 8.31
C PHE A 22 11.86 3.11 9.20
N ALA A 23 12.78 2.27 8.70
CA ALA A 23 13.19 1.03 9.37
C ALA A 23 13.73 1.26 10.79
N GLY A 24 13.40 0.33 11.71
CA GLY A 24 13.89 0.32 13.08
C GLY A 24 13.29 1.41 13.98
N ARG A 25 12.24 2.08 13.56
CA ARG A 25 11.59 3.19 14.26
C ARG A 25 10.09 2.98 14.34
N ILE A 26 9.43 3.79 15.16
CA ILE A 26 7.98 3.79 15.30
C ILE A 26 7.44 5.08 14.69
N TRP A 27 6.54 4.93 13.72
CA TRP A 27 5.98 6.04 12.96
C TRP A 27 4.47 6.03 13.00
N THR A 28 3.86 7.19 13.23
CA THR A 28 2.42 7.37 12.98
C THR A 28 2.22 8.17 11.70
N PHE A 29 1.52 7.56 10.76
CA PHE A 29 0.97 8.18 9.55
C PHE A 29 -0.46 8.60 9.89
N ASP A 30 -0.68 9.86 10.10
CA ASP A 30 -2.00 10.42 10.38
C ASP A 30 -2.55 11.04 9.11
N TYR A 31 -3.42 10.31 8.43
CA TYR A 31 -4.02 10.78 7.18
C TYR A 31 -5.14 11.81 7.40
N GLY A 32 -5.71 11.90 8.60
CA GLY A 32 -6.69 12.92 8.95
C GLY A 32 -6.06 14.29 9.13
N ASP A 33 -4.96 14.33 9.86
CA ASP A 33 -4.22 15.56 10.16
C ASP A 33 -3.09 15.83 9.15
N GLU A 34 -2.89 14.94 8.14
CA GLU A 34 -1.80 14.98 7.16
C GLU A 34 -0.42 15.10 7.80
N THR A 35 -0.20 14.40 8.92
CA THR A 35 1.06 14.46 9.68
C THR A 35 1.77 13.12 9.72
N LEU A 36 3.11 13.19 9.81
CA LEU A 36 3.98 12.06 10.07
C LEU A 36 4.72 12.30 11.38
N ARG A 37 4.54 11.40 12.35
CA ARG A 37 5.15 11.53 13.69
C ARG A 37 6.11 10.38 13.94
N LEU A 38 7.30 10.71 14.45
CA LEU A 38 8.26 9.77 14.99
C LEU A 38 8.02 9.63 16.51
N HIS A 39 8.06 8.40 17.00
CA HIS A 39 7.96 8.10 18.43
C HIS A 39 9.26 7.44 18.92
N ASP A 40 9.70 7.80 20.11
CA ASP A 40 10.91 7.25 20.70
C ASP A 40 10.67 5.82 21.24
N THR A 41 9.49 5.58 21.81
CA THR A 41 9.08 4.27 22.35
C THR A 41 7.62 3.94 21.99
N ALA A 42 7.26 2.65 22.06
CA ALA A 42 5.89 2.19 21.94
C ALA A 42 5.07 2.36 23.24
N ASP A 43 5.74 2.54 24.37
CA ASP A 43 5.10 2.55 25.69
C ASP A 43 4.19 3.77 25.91
N GLU A 44 4.43 4.85 25.16
CA GLU A 44 3.62 6.06 25.19
C GLU A 44 2.33 5.94 24.36
N LEU A 45 2.17 4.84 23.63
CA LEU A 45 1.10 4.62 22.68
C LEU A 45 0.11 3.59 23.23
N SER A 46 -1.16 3.95 23.29
CA SER A 46 -2.22 3.03 23.66
C SER A 46 -2.87 2.47 22.39
N PHE A 47 -2.84 1.14 22.24
CA PHE A 47 -3.38 0.45 21.08
C PHE A 47 -4.44 -0.56 21.47
N ALA A 48 -5.51 -0.63 20.69
CA ALA A 48 -6.50 -1.69 20.82
C ALA A 48 -5.98 -2.97 20.15
N PRO A 49 -5.90 -4.13 20.87
CA PRO A 49 -5.39 -5.38 20.30
C PRO A 49 -6.13 -5.80 19.01
N ASP A 50 -7.44 -5.63 18.97
CA ASP A 50 -8.29 -6.02 17.84
C ASP A 50 -8.04 -5.19 16.56
N HIS A 51 -7.32 -4.07 16.71
CA HIS A 51 -6.97 -3.17 15.60
C HIS A 51 -5.47 -3.20 15.29
N THR A 52 -4.85 -4.34 15.60
CA THR A 52 -3.43 -4.59 15.37
C THR A 52 -3.25 -5.69 14.33
N VAL A 53 -2.27 -5.52 13.46
CA VAL A 53 -1.82 -6.57 12.53
C VAL A 53 -0.33 -6.80 12.66
N ASP A 54 0.08 -8.05 12.51
CA ASP A 54 1.50 -8.39 12.40
C ASP A 54 2.00 -8.00 11.01
N LEU A 55 3.20 -7.44 10.98
CA LEU A 55 3.95 -7.17 9.76
C LEU A 55 5.00 -8.27 9.58
N ALA A 56 5.11 -8.78 8.37
CA ALA A 56 6.19 -9.71 8.05
C ALA A 56 7.24 -9.03 7.17
N PHE A 57 8.49 -9.41 7.39
CA PHE A 57 9.64 -8.90 6.67
C PHE A 57 10.50 -10.06 6.18
N ARG A 58 11.24 -9.82 5.09
CA ARG A 58 12.20 -10.79 4.62
C ARG A 58 13.33 -10.95 5.65
N THR A 59 13.62 -12.20 5.99
CA THR A 59 14.74 -12.59 6.88
C THR A 59 15.72 -13.49 6.11
N ASP A 60 16.94 -13.60 6.62
CA ASP A 60 17.91 -14.60 6.20
C ASP A 60 17.68 -15.95 6.93
N SER A 61 18.59 -16.89 6.73
CA SER A 61 18.53 -18.24 7.35
C SER A 61 18.71 -18.23 8.88
N THR A 62 19.19 -17.13 9.44
CA THR A 62 19.37 -16.95 10.91
C THR A 62 18.15 -16.28 11.54
N GLY A 63 17.16 -15.87 10.76
CA GLY A 63 16.00 -15.08 11.21
C GLY A 63 16.27 -13.58 11.28
N THR A 64 17.45 -13.12 10.89
CA THR A 64 17.80 -11.71 10.88
C THR A 64 17.07 -11.00 9.73
N ARG A 65 16.44 -9.85 10.00
CA ARG A 65 15.72 -9.06 9.00
C ARG A 65 16.71 -8.48 7.98
N VAL A 66 16.55 -8.85 6.71
CA VAL A 66 17.37 -8.38 5.57
C VAL A 66 16.58 -7.53 4.57
N GLY A 67 15.30 -7.31 4.82
CA GLY A 67 14.41 -6.46 4.03
C GLY A 67 13.54 -5.58 4.91
N HIS A 68 13.20 -4.39 4.42
CA HIS A 68 12.41 -3.40 5.17
C HIS A 68 11.05 -3.11 4.52
N HIS A 69 10.64 -3.91 3.53
CA HIS A 69 9.30 -3.84 2.95
C HIS A 69 8.34 -4.64 3.81
N PRO A 70 7.40 -4.00 4.52
CA PRO A 70 6.46 -4.72 5.36
C PRO A 70 5.40 -5.41 4.51
N ARG A 71 5.13 -6.67 4.80
CA ARG A 71 3.98 -7.40 4.31
C ARG A 71 2.88 -7.38 5.35
N VAL A 72 1.66 -7.17 4.89
CA VAL A 72 0.44 -7.19 5.71
C VAL A 72 -0.59 -8.10 5.08
N GLU A 73 -1.50 -8.61 5.87
CA GLU A 73 -2.66 -9.36 5.38
C GLU A 73 -3.92 -8.51 5.44
N ALA A 74 -4.75 -8.64 4.43
CA ALA A 74 -6.05 -8.01 4.35
C ALA A 74 -7.02 -8.89 3.57
N SER A 75 -8.32 -8.78 3.89
CA SER A 75 -9.39 -9.49 3.20
C SER A 75 -10.10 -8.57 2.22
N ILE A 76 -10.25 -9.05 1.02
CA ILE A 76 -11.03 -8.40 -0.05
C ILE A 76 -11.87 -9.47 -0.70
N ASP A 77 -13.17 -9.17 -0.85
CA ASP A 77 -14.10 -10.13 -1.44
C ASP A 77 -14.11 -11.48 -0.69
N GLY A 78 -14.10 -11.41 0.65
CA GLY A 78 -14.13 -12.58 1.54
C GLY A 78 -12.85 -13.45 1.50
N THR A 79 -11.78 -12.97 0.87
CA THR A 79 -10.52 -13.74 0.77
C THR A 79 -9.35 -12.96 1.31
N THR A 80 -8.72 -13.49 2.35
CA THR A 80 -7.47 -12.94 2.92
C THR A 80 -6.28 -13.20 1.99
N ARG A 81 -5.49 -12.16 1.76
CA ARG A 81 -4.28 -12.19 0.92
C ARG A 81 -3.19 -11.34 1.52
N SER A 82 -1.96 -11.71 1.16
CA SER A 82 -0.77 -10.92 1.52
C SER A 82 -0.57 -9.77 0.53
N PHE A 83 -0.26 -8.59 1.05
CA PHE A 83 0.04 -7.38 0.30
C PHE A 83 1.31 -6.71 0.82
N LEU A 84 2.00 -5.98 -0.04
CA LEU A 84 2.97 -4.99 0.41
C LEU A 84 2.22 -3.83 1.07
N PHE A 85 2.68 -3.40 2.23
CA PHE A 85 2.24 -2.15 2.87
C PHE A 85 3.04 -0.99 2.25
N ASP A 86 2.42 -0.18 1.40
CA ASP A 86 3.11 0.85 0.59
C ASP A 86 2.40 2.21 0.70
N THR A 87 2.79 3.01 1.69
CA THR A 87 2.23 4.36 1.90
C THR A 87 2.51 5.31 0.73
N GLY A 88 3.51 5.01 -0.10
CA GLY A 88 3.91 5.80 -1.26
C GLY A 88 3.29 5.35 -2.58
N ALA A 89 2.44 4.32 -2.59
CA ALA A 89 1.83 3.83 -3.82
C ALA A 89 0.88 4.86 -4.43
N THR A 90 1.16 5.23 -5.68
CA THR A 90 0.39 6.22 -6.45
C THR A 90 0.21 5.77 -7.88
N THR A 91 -0.83 6.28 -8.54
CA THR A 91 -1.05 6.16 -9.98
C THR A 91 -1.03 7.53 -10.62
N VAL A 92 -0.32 7.66 -11.74
CA VAL A 92 -0.41 8.84 -12.62
C VAL A 92 -1.54 8.60 -13.60
N LEU A 93 -2.51 9.50 -13.65
CA LEU A 93 -3.68 9.39 -14.51
C LEU A 93 -3.40 9.99 -15.88
N THR A 94 -4.03 9.40 -16.91
CA THR A 94 -4.20 10.03 -18.22
C THR A 94 -5.19 11.21 -18.12
N ASP A 95 -5.14 12.16 -19.04
CA ASP A 95 -6.07 13.31 -19.06
C ASP A 95 -7.55 12.84 -19.12
N SER A 96 -7.80 11.79 -19.90
CA SER A 96 -9.13 11.17 -19.97
C SER A 96 -9.59 10.59 -18.64
N ALA A 97 -8.69 9.94 -17.89
CA ALA A 97 -9.02 9.39 -16.59
C ALA A 97 -9.21 10.48 -15.53
N GLN A 98 -8.43 11.55 -15.58
CA GLN A 98 -8.62 12.72 -14.72
C GLN A 98 -10.03 13.29 -14.88
N GLY A 99 -10.48 13.52 -16.11
CA GLY A 99 -11.84 14.03 -16.38
C GLY A 99 -12.95 13.08 -15.92
N ARG A 100 -12.76 11.76 -16.08
CA ARG A 100 -13.75 10.76 -15.62
C ARG A 100 -13.86 10.63 -14.11
N LEU A 101 -12.74 10.83 -13.40
CA LEU A 101 -12.66 10.67 -11.94
C LEU A 101 -12.78 11.99 -11.19
N ASP A 102 -12.79 13.12 -11.90
CA ASP A 102 -12.65 14.46 -11.30
C ASP A 102 -11.50 14.50 -10.30
N ALA A 103 -10.33 14.05 -10.74
CA ALA A 103 -9.20 13.82 -9.87
C ALA A 103 -7.92 14.46 -10.41
N PRO A 104 -6.97 14.81 -9.55
CA PRO A 104 -5.68 15.34 -9.97
C PRO A 104 -4.89 14.30 -10.76
N ARG A 105 -3.88 14.76 -11.52
CA ARG A 105 -3.03 13.90 -12.34
C ARG A 105 -2.39 12.73 -11.58
N ARG A 106 -2.14 12.89 -10.31
CA ARG A 106 -1.59 11.83 -9.43
C ARG A 106 -2.56 11.58 -8.28
N ILE A 107 -2.93 10.32 -8.11
CA ILE A 107 -3.78 9.88 -7.02
C ILE A 107 -3.07 8.85 -6.16
N ALA A 108 -3.39 8.83 -4.88
CA ALA A 108 -3.05 7.71 -4.01
C ALA A 108 -3.78 6.44 -4.49
N SER A 109 -3.08 5.32 -4.54
CA SER A 109 -3.66 4.04 -4.99
C SER A 109 -2.95 2.88 -4.32
N GLY A 110 -3.43 1.67 -4.54
CA GLY A 110 -2.69 0.43 -4.46
C GLY A 110 -2.42 -0.11 -5.86
N PHE A 111 -1.88 -1.31 -5.94
CA PHE A 111 -1.81 -2.07 -7.19
C PHE A 111 -2.01 -3.55 -6.94
N ILE A 112 -2.53 -4.26 -7.93
CA ILE A 112 -2.76 -5.70 -7.87
C ILE A 112 -2.31 -6.39 -9.15
N ARG A 113 -2.00 -7.67 -9.04
CA ARG A 113 -1.68 -8.50 -10.19
C ARG A 113 -2.86 -8.64 -11.15
N ALA A 114 -2.55 -8.73 -12.45
CA ALA A 114 -3.54 -8.80 -13.52
C ALA A 114 -4.54 -9.95 -13.33
N SER A 115 -4.05 -11.13 -12.96
CA SER A 115 -4.93 -12.31 -12.73
C SER A 115 -5.95 -12.10 -11.59
N LEU A 116 -5.64 -11.28 -10.59
CA LEU A 116 -6.58 -10.92 -9.53
C LEU A 116 -7.54 -9.83 -9.99
N PHE A 117 -7.04 -8.84 -10.72
CA PHE A 117 -7.85 -7.80 -11.34
C PHE A 117 -8.94 -8.40 -12.22
N GLU A 118 -8.57 -9.30 -13.14
CA GLU A 118 -9.49 -10.00 -14.04
C GLU A 118 -10.51 -10.86 -13.31
N ARG A 119 -10.09 -11.52 -12.22
CA ARG A 119 -11.02 -12.26 -11.36
C ARG A 119 -12.07 -11.34 -10.74
N TRP A 120 -11.65 -10.19 -10.22
CA TRP A 120 -12.57 -9.26 -9.58
C TRP A 120 -13.53 -8.62 -10.58
N THR A 121 -13.03 -8.17 -11.74
CA THR A 121 -13.89 -7.57 -12.78
C THR A 121 -14.93 -8.56 -13.31
N ASN A 122 -14.58 -9.85 -13.43
CA ASN A 122 -15.51 -10.88 -13.86
C ASN A 122 -16.56 -11.23 -12.78
N LYS A 123 -16.16 -11.22 -11.50
CA LYS A 123 -17.05 -11.55 -10.39
C LYS A 123 -17.95 -10.36 -10.00
N HIS A 124 -17.45 -9.16 -10.14
CA HIS A 124 -18.10 -7.91 -9.71
C HIS A 124 -18.20 -6.92 -10.86
N PRO A 125 -19.10 -7.15 -11.83
CA PRO A 125 -19.27 -6.24 -12.97
C PRO A 125 -19.80 -4.85 -12.57
N ASP A 126 -20.32 -4.72 -11.35
CA ASP A 126 -20.77 -3.47 -10.72
C ASP A 126 -19.61 -2.64 -10.12
N TRP A 127 -18.44 -3.20 -9.95
CA TRP A 127 -17.29 -2.43 -9.46
C TRP A 127 -16.78 -1.49 -10.56
N THR A 128 -16.51 -0.25 -10.18
CA THR A 128 -16.04 0.76 -11.13
C THR A 128 -14.67 0.40 -11.68
N VAL A 129 -14.57 0.28 -13.01
CA VAL A 129 -13.32 0.12 -13.73
C VAL A 129 -13.09 1.32 -14.64
N VAL A 130 -11.88 1.86 -14.62
CA VAL A 130 -11.44 2.95 -15.49
C VAL A 130 -10.35 2.40 -16.41
N GLU A 131 -10.75 2.06 -17.64
CA GLU A 131 -9.83 1.58 -18.66
C GLU A 131 -8.88 2.69 -19.14
N GLY A 132 -7.61 2.30 -19.43
CA GLY A 132 -6.59 3.25 -19.87
C GLY A 132 -6.30 4.35 -18.84
N ALA A 133 -6.50 4.07 -17.57
CA ALA A 133 -6.41 5.08 -16.51
C ALA A 133 -4.99 5.60 -16.31
N SER A 134 -3.98 4.75 -16.46
CA SER A 134 -2.57 5.12 -16.29
C SER A 134 -1.83 4.95 -17.62
N PRO A 135 -0.93 5.88 -18.01
CA PRO A 135 -0.08 5.69 -19.19
C PRO A 135 0.97 4.59 -18.97
N ALA A 136 1.17 4.16 -17.73
CA ALA A 136 2.10 3.08 -17.41
C ALA A 136 1.70 1.78 -18.09
N LEU A 137 2.70 0.95 -18.44
CA LEU A 137 2.51 -0.40 -18.97
C LEU A 137 1.55 -0.50 -20.19
N GLY A 138 1.50 0.56 -21.00
CA GLY A 138 0.67 0.59 -22.21
C GLY A 138 -0.82 0.89 -21.96
N GLY A 139 -1.16 1.52 -20.86
CA GLY A 139 -2.54 1.89 -20.55
C GLY A 139 -3.17 1.02 -19.46
N SER A 140 -2.58 1.01 -18.26
CA SER A 140 -3.12 0.21 -17.16
C SER A 140 -4.47 0.71 -16.68
N PRO A 141 -5.46 -0.17 -16.46
CA PRO A 141 -6.74 0.19 -15.86
C PRO A 141 -6.63 0.30 -14.33
N LEU A 142 -7.60 1.02 -13.75
CA LEU A 142 -7.88 1.10 -12.31
C LEU A 142 -9.19 0.38 -11.99
N ILE A 143 -9.26 -0.25 -10.83
CA ILE A 143 -10.49 -0.77 -10.24
C ILE A 143 -10.74 -0.13 -8.88
N ARG A 144 -11.99 0.24 -8.61
CA ARG A 144 -12.46 0.74 -7.32
C ARG A 144 -13.09 -0.38 -6.54
N VAL A 145 -12.40 -0.85 -5.52
CA VAL A 145 -12.88 -1.88 -4.58
C VAL A 145 -13.68 -1.19 -3.49
N PRO A 146 -14.94 -1.57 -3.26
CA PRO A 146 -15.79 -0.89 -2.28
C PRO A 146 -15.27 -1.02 -0.85
N GLU A 147 -14.83 -2.22 -0.47
CA GLU A 147 -14.48 -2.55 0.91
C GLU A 147 -13.23 -3.42 0.99
N VAL A 148 -12.40 -3.13 1.98
CA VAL A 148 -11.22 -3.89 2.39
C VAL A 148 -11.27 -4.08 3.89
N GLU A 149 -11.12 -5.32 4.33
CA GLU A 149 -11.03 -5.66 5.75
C GLU A 149 -9.55 -5.74 6.15
N ILE A 150 -9.17 -4.96 7.14
CA ILE A 150 -7.81 -4.93 7.70
C ILE A 150 -7.85 -4.53 9.18
N ALA A 151 -7.10 -5.20 10.02
CA ALA A 151 -7.01 -4.91 11.46
C ALA A 151 -8.39 -4.80 12.13
N GLY A 152 -9.32 -5.71 11.82
CA GLY A 152 -10.68 -5.70 12.38
C GLY A 152 -11.59 -4.58 11.88
N HIS A 153 -11.11 -3.76 10.94
CA HIS A 153 -11.90 -2.70 10.32
C HIS A 153 -12.31 -3.05 8.90
N THR A 154 -13.49 -2.61 8.49
CA THR A 154 -13.89 -2.53 7.09
C THR A 154 -13.74 -1.09 6.62
N ALA A 155 -12.99 -0.84 5.56
CA ALA A 155 -12.72 0.49 5.03
C ALA A 155 -12.71 0.49 3.51
N GLY A 156 -13.02 1.64 2.92
CA GLY A 156 -13.03 1.86 1.49
C GLY A 156 -13.82 3.12 1.12
N PRO A 157 -13.94 3.39 -0.17
CA PRO A 157 -13.39 2.61 -1.28
C PRO A 157 -11.86 2.76 -1.42
N ALA A 158 -11.25 1.74 -2.04
CA ALA A 158 -9.84 1.75 -2.37
C ALA A 158 -9.61 1.54 -3.88
N TRP A 159 -8.65 2.29 -4.45
CA TRP A 159 -8.28 2.18 -5.85
C TRP A 159 -7.05 1.30 -6.04
N PHE A 160 -7.09 0.41 -7.04
CA PHE A 160 -5.98 -0.46 -7.39
C PHE A 160 -5.66 -0.39 -8.88
N GLU A 161 -4.38 -0.14 -9.21
CA GLU A 161 -3.86 -0.22 -10.57
C GLU A 161 -3.58 -1.70 -10.93
N ARG A 162 -4.00 -2.11 -12.12
CA ARG A 162 -3.65 -3.42 -12.66
C ARG A 162 -2.18 -3.44 -13.06
N ARG A 163 -1.43 -4.44 -12.58
CA ARG A 163 -0.05 -4.69 -13.01
C ARG A 163 0.14 -6.12 -13.48
N PRO A 164 0.94 -6.37 -14.53
CA PRO A 164 1.22 -7.74 -14.98
C PRO A 164 1.76 -8.60 -13.83
N ASP A 165 1.28 -9.83 -13.70
CA ASP A 165 1.71 -10.78 -12.65
C ASP A 165 3.24 -10.93 -12.61
N ARG A 166 3.86 -11.02 -13.80
CA ARG A 166 5.31 -11.12 -13.94
C ARG A 166 6.05 -9.89 -13.37
N THR A 167 5.49 -8.69 -13.52
CA THR A 167 6.08 -7.46 -12.99
C THR A 167 6.08 -7.48 -11.47
N ILE A 168 4.94 -7.81 -10.85
CA ILE A 168 4.83 -7.91 -9.39
C ILE A 168 5.79 -8.98 -8.86
N GLN A 169 5.79 -10.17 -9.47
CA GLN A 169 6.67 -11.26 -9.04
C GLN A 169 8.15 -10.89 -9.14
N LYS A 170 8.60 -10.28 -10.25
CA LYS A 170 10.00 -9.90 -10.42
C LYS A 170 10.42 -8.75 -9.50
N THR A 171 9.58 -7.73 -9.36
CA THR A 171 9.91 -6.52 -8.60
C THR A 171 9.92 -6.79 -7.10
N LEU A 172 8.98 -7.62 -6.60
CA LEU A 172 8.80 -7.83 -5.17
C LEU A 172 9.43 -9.14 -4.65
N ALA A 173 9.75 -10.11 -5.53
CA ALA A 173 10.29 -11.41 -5.10
C ALA A 173 11.61 -11.30 -4.31
N GLY A 174 12.42 -10.29 -4.59
CA GLY A 174 13.70 -10.07 -3.89
C GLY A 174 13.60 -9.28 -2.60
N SER A 175 12.45 -8.66 -2.32
CA SER A 175 12.27 -7.74 -1.19
C SER A 175 11.25 -8.21 -0.16
N MET A 176 10.39 -9.17 -0.51
CA MET A 176 9.34 -9.71 0.33
C MET A 176 9.70 -11.09 0.87
N ASP A 177 9.14 -11.47 2.01
CA ASP A 177 9.27 -12.80 2.63
C ASP A 177 8.52 -13.89 1.85
N ARG A 178 7.45 -13.52 1.16
CA ARG A 178 6.66 -14.40 0.29
C ARG A 178 6.02 -13.62 -0.85
N ARG A 179 5.36 -14.35 -1.76
CA ARG A 179 4.60 -13.74 -2.85
C ARG A 179 3.40 -12.96 -2.31
N VAL A 180 3.17 -11.77 -2.87
CA VAL A 180 2.06 -10.89 -2.54
C VAL A 180 1.09 -10.74 -3.72
N ALA A 181 -0.15 -10.39 -3.43
CA ALA A 181 -1.18 -10.13 -4.43
C ALA A 181 -1.00 -8.77 -5.11
N GLY A 182 -0.33 -7.84 -4.44
CA GLY A 182 -0.10 -6.46 -4.84
C GLY A 182 0.36 -5.63 -3.67
N ALA A 183 -0.03 -4.36 -3.64
CA ALA A 183 0.22 -3.44 -2.54
C ALA A 183 -1.07 -2.75 -2.10
N LEU A 184 -1.22 -2.55 -0.81
CA LEU A 184 -2.16 -1.61 -0.22
C LEU A 184 -1.47 -0.25 -0.12
N GLY A 185 -2.17 0.81 -0.49
CA GLY A 185 -1.61 2.15 -0.51
C GLY A 185 -2.54 3.22 0.02
N GLY A 186 -2.18 4.47 -0.20
CA GLY A 186 -2.83 5.63 0.40
C GLY A 186 -4.32 5.75 0.13
N SER A 187 -4.86 5.18 -0.97
CA SER A 187 -6.30 5.18 -1.21
C SER A 187 -7.11 4.37 -0.19
N LEU A 188 -6.50 3.34 0.43
CA LEU A 188 -7.06 2.64 1.57
C LEU A 188 -6.64 3.33 2.89
N PHE A 189 -5.36 3.66 3.01
CA PHE A 189 -4.79 4.12 4.27
C PHE A 189 -5.34 5.48 4.72
N ARG A 190 -5.84 6.31 3.80
CA ARG A 190 -6.49 7.58 4.13
C ARG A 190 -7.70 7.49 5.07
N HIS A 191 -8.23 6.28 5.25
CA HIS A 191 -9.32 6.02 6.19
C HIS A 191 -8.83 5.79 7.62
N PHE A 192 -7.50 5.92 7.86
CA PHE A 192 -6.89 5.56 9.12
C PHE A 192 -5.82 6.55 9.58
N ARG A 193 -5.62 6.58 10.90
CA ARG A 193 -4.34 6.89 11.53
C ARG A 193 -3.63 5.57 11.76
N ILE A 194 -2.41 5.41 11.21
CA ILE A 194 -1.69 4.14 11.23
C ILE A 194 -0.36 4.32 11.96
N THR A 195 -0.16 3.58 13.04
CA THR A 195 1.15 3.52 13.70
C THR A 195 1.87 2.25 13.31
N VAL A 196 3.04 2.39 12.71
CA VAL A 196 3.91 1.29 12.28
C VAL A 196 5.07 1.16 13.27
N ASP A 197 5.06 0.09 14.02
CA ASP A 197 6.11 -0.30 14.96
C ASP A 197 7.05 -1.29 14.25
N TYR A 198 8.06 -0.74 13.56
CA TYR A 198 9.03 -1.57 12.85
C TYR A 198 9.84 -2.50 13.76
N PRO A 199 10.32 -2.06 14.95
CA PRO A 199 10.99 -2.95 15.90
C PRO A 199 10.19 -4.21 16.21
N ASN A 200 8.92 -4.05 16.59
CA ASN A 200 8.06 -5.15 17.01
C ASN A 200 7.28 -5.80 15.86
N ALA A 201 7.53 -5.36 14.62
CA ALA A 201 6.86 -5.87 13.41
C ALA A 201 5.34 -5.84 13.50
N ARG A 202 4.76 -4.71 13.91
CA ARG A 202 3.32 -4.51 14.05
C ARG A 202 2.86 -3.20 13.41
N ALA A 203 1.58 -3.17 13.02
CA ALA A 203 0.90 -1.94 12.64
C ALA A 203 -0.45 -1.86 13.36
N TYR A 204 -0.75 -0.68 13.85
CA TYR A 204 -1.97 -0.35 14.59
C TYR A 204 -2.82 0.60 13.76
N PHE A 205 -4.07 0.24 13.58
CA PHE A 205 -5.00 1.00 12.75
C PHE A 205 -6.08 1.63 13.63
N GLN A 206 -6.20 2.94 13.54
CA GLN A 206 -7.30 3.69 14.13
C GLN A 206 -8.13 4.27 13.00
N ARG A 207 -9.41 3.91 12.95
CA ARG A 207 -10.33 4.44 11.94
C ARG A 207 -10.48 5.95 12.12
N LEU A 208 -10.45 6.69 11.02
CA LEU A 208 -10.85 8.09 10.94
C LEU A 208 -12.34 8.12 10.58
N ASP A 209 -13.10 8.94 11.27
CA ASP A 209 -14.54 9.15 11.04
C ASP A 209 -14.81 9.98 9.77
#